data_f18645e9a7e3be93f08ae1c96289be6d
#
_entry.id   f18645e9a7e3be93f08ae1c96289be6d
#
_cell.length_a   1.000
_cell.length_b   1.000
_cell.length_c   1.000
_cell.angle_alpha   90.00
_cell.angle_beta   90.00
_cell.angle_gamma   90.00
#
_symmetry.space_group_name_H-M   'P 1'
#
loop_
_entity.id
_entity.type
_entity.pdbx_description
1 polymer ?
#
loop_
_entity_poly.entity_id
_entity_poly.type
_entity_poly.pdbx_seq_one_letter_code
_entity_poly.pdbx_strand_id
1 'polypeptide(L)'
;SVRKERYSHDIIKETGEFVINLTTRKLARATDYCGVKSGRDVDKFADMHLTAVPSVKIEAPAIAESPVNIECKVKQVLELGSHDMFIAEVMAVNVDESLLDEKGTLHLSDADLIAYSHGRYYGLGDFIGKFGYSVQKPSKPKSSRKKK
;
A
#
# COMPACT_ATOMS: atom_id res chain seq x y z
N SER A 1 -9.98 3.65 -7.97
CA SER A 1 -11.00 3.40 -9.01
C SER A 1 -11.54 1.98 -8.85
N VAL A 2 -12.85 1.82 -8.72
CA VAL A 2 -13.50 0.54 -8.41
C VAL A 2 -14.60 0.25 -9.43
N ARG A 3 -14.65 -1.00 -9.93
CA ARG A 3 -15.72 -1.46 -10.83
C ARG A 3 -17.03 -1.51 -10.07
N LYS A 4 -18.13 -1.10 -10.73
CA LYS A 4 -19.48 -1.04 -10.13
C LYS A 4 -20.00 -2.40 -9.68
N GLU A 5 -19.57 -3.49 -10.33
CA GLU A 5 -19.99 -4.84 -9.99
C GLU A 5 -19.28 -5.43 -8.74
N ARG A 6 -18.20 -4.77 -8.29
CA ARG A 6 -17.46 -5.25 -7.12
C ARG A 6 -18.18 -4.90 -5.82
N TYR A 7 -18.25 -5.85 -4.92
CA TYR A 7 -18.88 -5.65 -3.60
C TYR A 7 -18.27 -4.50 -2.80
N SER A 8 -16.94 -4.30 -2.93
CA SER A 8 -16.25 -3.16 -2.33
C SER A 8 -16.77 -1.81 -2.80
N HIS A 9 -17.31 -1.73 -4.05
CA HIS A 9 -17.91 -0.50 -4.57
C HIS A 9 -19.09 -0.06 -3.72
N ASP A 10 -20.02 -0.98 -3.46
CA ASP A 10 -21.23 -0.70 -2.68
C ASP A 10 -20.86 -0.31 -1.25
N ILE A 11 -19.93 -1.06 -0.63
CA ILE A 11 -19.46 -0.78 0.75
C ILE A 11 -18.85 0.61 0.84
N ILE A 12 -17.92 0.97 -0.06
CA ILE A 12 -17.27 2.30 -0.03
C ILE A 12 -18.28 3.40 -0.31
N LYS A 13 -19.23 3.17 -1.21
CA LYS A 13 -20.28 4.16 -1.53
C LYS A 13 -21.24 4.39 -0.36
N GLU A 14 -21.55 3.35 0.40
CA GLU A 14 -22.41 3.41 1.58
C GLU A 14 -21.71 4.02 2.79
N THR A 15 -20.50 3.56 3.10
CA THR A 15 -19.77 3.98 4.31
C THR A 15 -19.01 5.30 4.12
N GLY A 16 -18.63 5.62 2.89
CA GLY A 16 -17.76 6.76 2.59
C GLY A 16 -16.32 6.60 3.09
N GLU A 17 -15.90 5.39 3.45
CA GLU A 17 -14.61 5.14 4.08
C GLU A 17 -13.93 3.87 3.51
N PHE A 18 -12.61 3.87 3.51
CA PHE A 18 -11.82 2.69 3.17
C PHE A 18 -10.39 2.80 3.67
N VAL A 19 -9.71 1.66 3.80
CA VAL A 19 -8.28 1.59 4.13
C VAL A 19 -7.52 1.03 2.93
N ILE A 20 -6.41 1.69 2.56
CA ILE A 20 -5.44 1.14 1.62
C ILE A 20 -4.36 0.44 2.44
N ASN A 21 -4.36 -0.89 2.39
CA ASN A 21 -3.36 -1.72 3.05
C ASN A 21 -2.25 -2.03 2.04
N LEU A 22 -1.01 -1.55 2.25
CA LEU A 22 0.09 -1.83 1.34
C LEU A 22 0.46 -3.31 1.39
N THR A 23 0.55 -3.93 0.21
CA THR A 23 0.73 -5.37 0.10
C THR A 23 2.19 -5.75 -0.04
N THR A 24 2.60 -6.75 0.72
CA THR A 24 3.96 -7.28 0.77
C THR A 24 4.05 -8.63 0.04
N ARG A 25 5.26 -9.13 -0.16
CA ARG A 25 5.49 -10.48 -0.69
C ARG A 25 4.77 -11.55 0.15
N LYS A 26 4.74 -11.41 1.48
CA LYS A 26 4.02 -12.33 2.38
C LYS A 26 2.51 -12.30 2.15
N LEU A 27 1.97 -11.12 1.80
CA LEU A 27 0.55 -10.93 1.53
C LEU A 27 0.15 -11.21 0.06
N ALA A 28 1.08 -11.56 -0.83
CA ALA A 28 0.80 -11.72 -2.26
C ALA A 28 -0.35 -12.70 -2.53
N ARG A 29 -0.38 -13.86 -1.84
CA ARG A 29 -1.47 -14.84 -1.98
C ARG A 29 -2.80 -14.29 -1.51
N ALA A 30 -2.84 -13.60 -0.37
CA ALA A 30 -4.06 -12.97 0.14
C ALA A 30 -4.54 -11.86 -0.78
N THR A 31 -3.61 -11.06 -1.34
CA THR A 31 -3.90 -10.01 -2.31
C THR A 31 -4.59 -10.57 -3.56
N ASP A 32 -4.03 -11.63 -4.14
CA ASP A 32 -4.62 -12.31 -5.29
C ASP A 32 -6.01 -12.88 -4.97
N TYR A 33 -6.12 -13.65 -3.88
CA TYR A 33 -7.38 -14.25 -3.45
C TYR A 33 -8.47 -13.19 -3.24
N CYS A 34 -8.16 -12.10 -2.53
CA CYS A 34 -9.08 -11.00 -2.29
C CYS A 34 -9.49 -10.26 -3.56
N GLY A 35 -8.62 -10.23 -4.57
CA GLY A 35 -8.91 -9.66 -5.88
C GLY A 35 -9.83 -10.52 -6.75
N VAL A 36 -9.76 -11.85 -6.60
CA VAL A 36 -10.56 -12.82 -7.38
C VAL A 36 -11.91 -13.11 -6.74
N LYS A 37 -11.94 -13.42 -5.44
CA LYS A 37 -13.15 -13.80 -4.71
C LYS A 37 -13.98 -12.59 -4.30
N SER A 38 -15.31 -12.76 -4.28
CA SER A 38 -16.23 -11.74 -3.79
C SER A 38 -16.45 -11.90 -2.28
N GLY A 39 -16.46 -10.78 -1.53
CA GLY A 39 -16.86 -10.79 -0.12
C GLY A 39 -18.36 -11.04 0.11
N ARG A 40 -19.17 -11.17 -0.97
CA ARG A 40 -20.55 -11.68 -0.87
C ARG A 40 -20.59 -13.20 -0.64
N ASP A 41 -19.56 -13.90 -1.10
CA ASP A 41 -19.53 -15.37 -1.16
C ASP A 41 -18.61 -15.98 -0.11
N VAL A 42 -17.62 -15.23 0.38
CA VAL A 42 -16.57 -15.73 1.26
C VAL A 42 -16.19 -14.71 2.34
N ASP A 43 -15.73 -15.19 3.49
CA ASP A 43 -15.05 -14.39 4.51
C ASP A 43 -13.55 -14.33 4.21
N LYS A 44 -13.10 -13.23 3.61
CA LYS A 44 -11.71 -13.05 3.20
C LYS A 44 -10.73 -12.98 4.37
N PHE A 45 -11.17 -12.49 5.53
CA PHE A 45 -10.35 -12.46 6.72
C PHE A 45 -10.11 -13.87 7.25
N ALA A 46 -11.17 -14.66 7.39
CA ALA A 46 -11.05 -16.05 7.85
C ALA A 46 -10.27 -16.91 6.85
N ASP A 47 -10.59 -16.85 5.54
CA ASP A 47 -10.00 -17.70 4.51
C ASP A 47 -8.50 -17.45 4.32
N MET A 48 -8.07 -16.19 4.49
CA MET A 48 -6.67 -15.79 4.31
C MET A 48 -5.92 -15.57 5.62
N HIS A 49 -6.54 -15.90 6.76
CA HIS A 49 -5.96 -15.74 8.09
C HIS A 49 -5.44 -14.33 8.34
N LEU A 50 -6.25 -13.34 7.92
CA LEU A 50 -5.97 -11.93 8.14
C LEU A 50 -6.64 -11.44 9.41
N THR A 51 -6.00 -10.54 10.12
CA THR A 51 -6.50 -9.95 11.35
C THR A 51 -7.03 -8.55 11.11
N ALA A 52 -8.34 -8.37 11.28
CA ALA A 52 -8.95 -7.04 11.28
C ALA A 52 -8.59 -6.31 12.57
N VAL A 53 -8.06 -5.10 12.46
CA VAL A 53 -7.76 -4.23 13.60
C VAL A 53 -8.48 -2.88 13.43
N PRO A 54 -8.89 -2.23 14.55
CA PRO A 54 -9.54 -0.92 14.46
C PRO A 54 -8.63 0.12 13.81
N SER A 55 -9.20 0.93 12.95
CA SER A 55 -8.58 2.15 12.45
C SER A 55 -8.55 3.24 13.53
N VAL A 56 -7.70 4.27 13.36
CA VAL A 56 -7.54 5.35 14.34
C VAL A 56 -8.53 6.49 14.10
N LYS A 57 -8.93 6.73 12.84
CA LYS A 57 -9.71 7.91 12.43
C LYS A 57 -11.00 7.58 11.69
N ILE A 58 -11.21 6.32 11.29
CA ILE A 58 -12.36 5.88 10.53
C ILE A 58 -12.88 4.55 11.08
N GLU A 59 -14.09 4.14 10.68
CA GLU A 59 -14.71 2.89 11.13
C GLU A 59 -14.26 1.66 10.31
N ALA A 60 -13.82 1.88 9.05
CA ALA A 60 -13.34 0.79 8.22
C ALA A 60 -12.07 0.16 8.83
N PRO A 61 -12.02 -1.17 9.03
CA PRO A 61 -10.89 -1.82 9.70
C PRO A 61 -9.64 -1.84 8.83
N ALA A 62 -8.47 -1.80 9.46
CA ALA A 62 -7.18 -2.07 8.86
C ALA A 62 -6.84 -3.57 8.94
N ILE A 63 -5.79 -3.98 8.23
CA ILE A 63 -5.23 -5.35 8.25
C ILE A 63 -3.93 -5.32 9.03
N ALA A 64 -3.85 -6.07 10.14
CA ALA A 64 -2.68 -6.09 11.03
C ALA A 64 -1.39 -6.56 10.33
N GLU A 65 -1.51 -7.48 9.37
CA GLU A 65 -0.38 -8.04 8.62
C GLU A 65 0.18 -7.08 7.55
N SER A 66 -0.52 -5.97 7.27
CA SER A 66 -0.02 -4.92 6.37
C SER A 66 0.86 -3.94 7.14
N PRO A 67 2.10 -3.71 6.70
CA PRO A 67 3.03 -2.84 7.42
C PRO A 67 2.71 -1.35 7.29
N VAL A 68 1.83 -0.98 6.35
CA VAL A 68 1.35 0.40 6.17
C VAL A 68 -0.12 0.38 5.81
N ASN A 69 -0.93 1.08 6.61
CA ASN A 69 -2.37 1.21 6.44
C ASN A 69 -2.73 2.69 6.29
N ILE A 70 -3.36 3.06 5.17
CA ILE A 70 -3.73 4.43 4.85
C ILE A 70 -5.24 4.55 4.98
N GLU A 71 -5.69 5.27 6.00
CA GLU A 71 -7.10 5.50 6.31
C GLU A 71 -7.64 6.65 5.46
N CYS A 72 -8.72 6.39 4.74
CA CYS A 72 -9.26 7.30 3.75
C CYS A 72 -10.75 7.57 3.97
N LYS A 73 -11.14 8.85 3.85
CA LYS A 73 -12.53 9.30 3.85
C LYS A 73 -12.90 9.90 2.50
N VAL A 74 -13.93 9.35 1.85
CA VAL A 74 -14.37 9.79 0.52
C VAL A 74 -14.85 11.22 0.56
N LYS A 75 -14.36 12.06 -0.35
CA LYS A 75 -14.80 13.44 -0.56
C LYS A 75 -15.66 13.59 -1.80
N GLN A 76 -15.35 12.82 -2.84
CA GLN A 76 -16.06 12.91 -4.12
C GLN A 76 -16.02 11.57 -4.83
N VAL A 77 -17.10 11.26 -5.53
CA VAL A 77 -17.19 10.11 -6.43
C VAL A 77 -17.42 10.62 -7.84
N LEU A 78 -16.58 10.21 -8.78
CA LEU A 78 -16.74 10.49 -10.20
C LEU A 78 -17.15 9.22 -10.92
N GLU A 79 -18.34 9.25 -11.55
CA GLU A 79 -18.87 8.14 -12.32
C GLU A 79 -18.24 8.14 -13.73
N LEU A 80 -17.37 7.16 -14.00
CA LEU A 80 -16.60 7.07 -15.24
C LEU A 80 -17.01 5.86 -16.10
N GLY A 81 -18.30 5.51 -16.06
CA GLY A 81 -18.85 4.40 -16.84
C GLY A 81 -18.58 3.04 -16.18
N SER A 82 -17.57 2.30 -16.59
CA SER A 82 -17.27 0.95 -16.06
C SER A 82 -16.68 0.96 -14.64
N HIS A 83 -16.13 2.07 -14.21
CA HIS A 83 -15.54 2.28 -12.88
C HIS A 83 -16.01 3.61 -12.32
N ASP A 84 -16.17 3.67 -11.01
CA ASP A 84 -16.26 4.93 -10.29
C ASP A 84 -14.90 5.26 -9.64
N MET A 85 -14.49 6.52 -9.74
CA MET A 85 -13.28 7.02 -9.08
C MET A 85 -13.67 7.64 -7.75
N PHE A 86 -13.14 7.11 -6.64
CA PHE A 86 -13.30 7.64 -5.31
C PHE A 86 -12.13 8.56 -4.98
N ILE A 87 -12.38 9.86 -4.86
CA ILE A 87 -11.40 10.84 -4.40
C ILE A 87 -11.56 10.95 -2.89
N ALA A 88 -10.50 10.68 -2.15
CA ALA A 88 -10.55 10.62 -0.70
C ALA A 88 -9.48 11.49 -0.04
N GLU A 89 -9.79 11.97 1.14
CA GLU A 89 -8.84 12.57 2.07
C GLU A 89 -8.15 11.47 2.86
N VAL A 90 -6.83 11.58 3.03
CA VAL A 90 -6.06 10.71 3.93
C VAL A 90 -6.24 11.23 5.35
N MET A 91 -6.87 10.43 6.19
CA MET A 91 -7.18 10.77 7.58
C MET A 91 -6.03 10.39 8.54
N ALA A 92 -5.37 9.27 8.27
CA ALA A 92 -4.20 8.79 9.00
C ALA A 92 -3.37 7.84 8.13
N VAL A 93 -2.09 7.70 8.48
CA VAL A 93 -1.20 6.68 7.95
C VAL A 93 -0.58 5.97 9.13
N ASN A 94 -0.92 4.70 9.31
CA ASN A 94 -0.35 3.84 10.34
C ASN A 94 0.78 3.02 9.74
N VAL A 95 1.92 2.99 10.42
CA VAL A 95 3.15 2.35 9.94
C VAL A 95 3.69 1.42 11.03
N ASP A 96 4.15 0.24 10.62
CA ASP A 96 4.84 -0.69 11.52
C ASP A 96 6.15 -0.06 12.01
N GLU A 97 6.39 -0.09 13.33
CA GLU A 97 7.57 0.49 13.96
C GLU A 97 8.88 -0.07 13.41
N SER A 98 8.88 -1.33 12.93
CA SER A 98 10.06 -1.96 12.32
C SER A 98 10.54 -1.26 11.04
N LEU A 99 9.69 -0.43 10.42
CA LEU A 99 10.03 0.39 9.24
C LEU A 99 10.59 1.77 9.60
N LEU A 100 10.66 2.10 10.88
CA LEU A 100 11.19 3.39 11.35
C LEU A 100 12.60 3.21 11.91
N ASP A 101 13.51 4.13 11.57
CA ASP A 101 14.81 4.20 12.23
C ASP A 101 14.73 4.93 13.59
N GLU A 102 15.84 4.96 14.33
CA GLU A 102 15.95 5.62 15.64
C GLU A 102 15.58 7.11 15.60
N LYS A 103 15.54 7.73 14.43
CA LYS A 103 15.17 9.13 14.20
C LYS A 103 13.73 9.30 13.75
N GLY A 104 12.98 8.21 13.62
CA GLY A 104 11.61 8.19 13.12
C GLY A 104 11.52 8.33 11.59
N THR A 105 12.61 8.08 10.85
CA THR A 105 12.57 8.10 9.38
C THR A 105 11.98 6.79 8.85
N LEU A 106 11.00 6.89 7.98
CA LEU A 106 10.38 5.73 7.34
C LEU A 106 11.27 5.15 6.23
N HIS A 107 11.59 3.88 6.36
CA HIS A 107 12.31 3.06 5.37
C HIS A 107 11.34 2.13 4.63
N LEU A 108 10.49 2.68 3.77
CA LEU A 108 9.45 1.93 3.07
C LEU A 108 10.02 0.83 2.15
N SER A 109 11.28 0.96 1.71
CA SER A 109 12.00 -0.09 0.95
C SER A 109 12.12 -1.41 1.71
N ASP A 110 12.09 -1.37 3.05
CA ASP A 110 12.29 -2.54 3.90
C ASP A 110 10.99 -3.33 4.12
N ALA A 111 9.86 -2.78 3.66
CA ALA A 111 8.54 -3.42 3.77
C ALA A 111 8.32 -4.60 2.81
N ASP A 112 9.27 -4.91 1.90
CA ASP A 112 9.16 -5.97 0.88
C ASP A 112 7.84 -5.90 0.07
N LEU A 113 7.51 -4.69 -0.40
CA LEU A 113 6.30 -4.44 -1.16
C LEU A 113 6.30 -5.16 -2.51
N ILE A 114 5.10 -5.40 -3.04
CA ILE A 114 4.91 -6.00 -4.36
C ILE A 114 4.26 -5.03 -5.33
N ALA A 115 4.50 -5.25 -6.61
CA ALA A 115 3.82 -4.60 -7.71
C ALA A 115 3.02 -5.62 -8.52
N TYR A 116 1.82 -5.22 -8.94
CA TYR A 116 1.03 -5.98 -9.90
C TYR A 116 1.21 -5.35 -11.29
N SER A 117 1.68 -6.13 -12.24
CA SER A 117 1.88 -5.67 -13.61
C SER A 117 1.53 -6.77 -14.59
N HIS A 118 0.65 -6.46 -15.52
CA HIS A 118 0.30 -7.31 -16.66
C HIS A 118 -0.10 -8.74 -16.27
N GLY A 119 -0.95 -8.88 -15.25
CA GLY A 119 -1.45 -10.18 -14.77
C GLY A 119 -0.48 -10.95 -13.88
N ARG A 120 0.60 -10.33 -13.39
CA ARG A 120 1.62 -10.97 -12.56
C ARG A 120 2.01 -10.10 -11.39
N TYR A 121 2.43 -10.75 -10.31
CA TYR A 121 2.98 -10.10 -9.11
C TYR A 121 4.49 -10.14 -9.13
N TYR A 122 5.13 -9.02 -8.78
CA TYR A 122 6.58 -8.85 -8.73
C TYR A 122 6.97 -8.24 -7.39
N GLY A 123 8.10 -8.66 -6.82
CA GLY A 123 8.75 -7.86 -5.78
C GLY A 123 9.40 -6.63 -6.38
N LEU A 124 9.64 -5.59 -5.58
CA LEU A 124 10.46 -4.47 -6.01
C LEU A 124 11.90 -4.96 -6.23
N GLY A 125 12.55 -4.44 -7.26
CA GLY A 125 13.91 -4.83 -7.64
C GLY A 125 14.98 -4.03 -6.90
N ASP A 126 16.20 -4.05 -7.44
CA ASP A 126 17.35 -3.38 -6.87
C ASP A 126 17.18 -1.85 -6.83
N PHE A 127 17.83 -1.22 -5.87
CA PHE A 127 17.89 0.24 -5.75
C PHE A 127 18.57 0.85 -6.98
N ILE A 128 17.88 1.74 -7.69
CA ILE A 128 18.40 2.40 -8.89
C ILE A 128 19.09 3.72 -8.56
N GLY A 129 18.52 4.49 -7.65
CA GLY A 129 19.05 5.81 -7.29
C GLY A 129 18.09 6.60 -6.42
N LYS A 130 18.62 7.48 -5.60
CA LYS A 130 17.80 8.38 -4.76
C LYS A 130 17.34 9.60 -5.55
N PHE A 131 16.29 10.25 -5.05
CA PHE A 131 15.78 11.48 -5.64
C PHE A 131 16.93 12.48 -5.95
N GLY A 132 16.95 13.00 -7.15
CA GLY A 132 18.01 13.94 -7.61
C GLY A 132 19.31 13.29 -8.09
N TYR A 133 19.40 11.95 -8.15
CA TYR A 133 20.63 11.29 -8.63
C TYR A 133 21.04 11.69 -10.06
N SER A 134 20.09 12.00 -10.91
CA SER A 134 20.33 12.36 -12.31
C SER A 134 21.05 13.71 -12.51
N VAL A 135 20.98 14.59 -11.51
CA VAL A 135 21.61 15.92 -11.54
C VAL A 135 22.78 16.05 -10.55
N GLN A 136 23.20 14.95 -9.93
CA GLN A 136 24.35 14.95 -9.04
C GLN A 136 25.66 15.13 -9.84
N LYS A 137 26.49 16.08 -9.42
CA LYS A 137 27.83 16.22 -9.98
C LYS A 137 28.67 14.97 -9.67
N PRO A 138 29.50 14.47 -10.61
CA PRO A 138 30.42 13.38 -10.34
C PRO A 138 31.24 13.68 -9.08
N SER A 139 31.30 12.75 -8.13
CA SER A 139 32.16 12.88 -6.98
C SER A 139 33.63 12.93 -7.45
N LYS A 140 34.39 13.94 -7.02
CA LYS A 140 35.85 13.98 -7.29
C LYS A 140 36.47 12.68 -6.78
N PRO A 141 37.36 12.00 -7.55
CA PRO A 141 38.06 10.82 -7.09
C PRO A 141 38.82 11.16 -5.81
N LYS A 142 38.63 10.35 -4.76
CA LYS A 142 39.44 10.51 -3.54
C LYS A 142 40.92 10.35 -3.95
N SER A 143 41.69 11.42 -3.82
CA SER A 143 43.14 11.35 -4.04
C SER A 143 43.74 10.30 -3.07
N SER A 144 44.34 9.27 -3.64
CA SER A 144 45.11 8.29 -2.87
C SER A 144 46.26 9.03 -2.21
N ARG A 145 46.13 9.33 -0.91
CA ARG A 145 47.31 9.74 -0.10
C ARG A 145 48.31 8.59 -0.14
N LYS A 146 49.34 8.71 -0.98
CA LYS A 146 50.53 7.87 -0.87
C LYS A 146 51.12 8.12 0.54
N LYS A 147 51.08 7.09 1.39
CA LYS A 147 51.91 7.09 2.59
C LYS A 147 53.39 7.05 2.14
N LYS A 148 54.16 8.05 2.55
CA LYS A 148 55.62 7.97 2.59
C LYS A 148 56.03 7.17 3.81
#